data_59344c7df6e35127b29646f8bf299759
#
_entry.id   59344c7df6e35127b29646f8bf299759
#
_cell.length_a   1.000
_cell.length_b   1.000
_cell.length_c   1.000
_cell.angle_alpha   90.00
_cell.angle_beta   90.00
_cell.angle_gamma   90.00
#
_symmetry.space_group_name_H-M   'P 1'
#
loop_
_entity.id
_entity.type
_entity.pdbx_description
1 polymer ?
#
loop_
_entity_poly.entity_id
_entity_poly.type
_entity_poly.pdbx_seq_one_letter_code
_entity_poly.pdbx_strand_id
1 'polypeptide(L)'
;MNIYIQQIHSLCLQNKYTNWYVKIIENAINRQEIIGYSETHHILPKCFRLGGDHDLENLVDLTAKEHFICHMLLVKMVGDNQMKSKLAYANWQMTMRSNGRDRYKICAQQYEFLRKQLSKF
;
A
#
# COMPACT_ATOMS: atom_id res chain seq x y z
N MET A 1 6.71 -18.28 4.97
CA MET A 1 6.37 -17.09 4.15
C MET A 1 4.91 -16.73 4.36
N ASN A 2 4.63 -15.42 4.42
CA ASN A 2 3.27 -14.93 4.63
C ASN A 2 2.38 -15.29 3.43
N ILE A 3 1.23 -15.90 3.70
CA ILE A 3 0.32 -16.36 2.63
C ILE A 3 -0.24 -15.18 1.81
N TYR A 4 -0.41 -14.03 2.42
CA TYR A 4 -0.94 -12.86 1.72
C TYR A 4 0.08 -12.27 0.76
N ILE A 5 1.36 -12.31 1.12
CA ILE A 5 2.44 -11.95 0.19
C ILE A 5 2.46 -12.91 -0.99
N GLN A 6 2.28 -14.20 -0.73
CA GLN A 6 2.20 -15.20 -1.81
C GLN A 6 1.04 -14.89 -2.76
N GLN A 7 -0.12 -14.53 -2.21
CA GLN A 7 -1.27 -14.16 -3.03
C GLN A 7 -1.02 -12.89 -3.85
N ILE A 8 -0.33 -11.90 -3.29
CA ILE A 8 0.08 -10.72 -4.04
C ILE A 8 0.91 -11.13 -5.25
N HIS A 9 1.91 -11.99 -5.07
CA HIS A 9 2.73 -12.47 -6.18
C HIS A 9 1.92 -13.21 -7.25
N SER A 10 0.91 -13.97 -6.83
CA SER A 10 0.07 -14.75 -7.76
C SER A 10 -0.93 -13.88 -8.53
N LEU A 11 -1.46 -12.83 -7.90
CA LEU A 11 -2.57 -12.06 -8.44
C LEU A 11 -2.12 -10.79 -9.15
N CYS A 12 -0.95 -10.30 -8.85
CA CYS A 12 -0.46 -9.04 -9.37
C CYS A 12 0.53 -9.26 -10.51
N LEU A 13 0.73 -8.21 -11.29
CA LEU A 13 1.69 -8.24 -12.40
C LEU A 13 3.11 -8.44 -11.89
N GLN A 14 3.92 -9.16 -12.65
CA GLN A 14 5.33 -9.39 -12.34
C GLN A 14 6.13 -8.17 -12.81
N ASN A 15 6.08 -7.10 -12.03
CA ASN A 15 6.78 -5.86 -12.38
C ASN A 15 7.52 -5.30 -11.16
N LYS A 16 8.27 -4.21 -11.39
CA LYS A 16 9.07 -3.58 -10.33
C LYS A 16 8.21 -3.05 -9.19
N TYR A 17 6.98 -2.64 -9.49
CA TYR A 17 6.07 -2.08 -8.46
C TYR A 17 5.64 -3.15 -7.47
N THR A 18 5.35 -4.34 -7.97
CA THR A 18 5.03 -5.49 -7.11
C THR A 18 6.24 -5.85 -6.25
N ASN A 19 7.43 -5.86 -6.82
CA ASN A 19 8.64 -6.15 -6.05
C ASN A 19 8.89 -5.11 -4.96
N TRP A 20 8.71 -3.83 -5.26
CA TRP A 20 8.88 -2.77 -4.27
C TRP A 20 7.83 -2.87 -3.16
N TYR A 21 6.58 -3.13 -3.52
CA TYR A 21 5.50 -3.30 -2.55
C TYR A 21 5.84 -4.42 -1.56
N VAL A 22 6.17 -5.59 -2.09
CA VAL A 22 6.50 -6.75 -1.26
C VAL A 22 7.69 -6.44 -0.35
N LYS A 23 8.69 -5.74 -0.85
CA LYS A 23 9.85 -5.38 -0.04
C LYS A 23 9.49 -4.46 1.12
N ILE A 24 8.64 -3.46 0.88
CA ILE A 24 8.14 -2.58 1.95
C ILE A 24 7.40 -3.39 3.00
N ILE A 25 6.52 -4.30 2.57
CA ILE A 25 5.74 -5.15 3.48
C ILE A 25 6.66 -6.05 4.29
N GLU A 26 7.61 -6.71 3.64
CA GLU A 26 8.54 -7.61 4.34
C GLU A 26 9.39 -6.86 5.36
N ASN A 27 9.88 -5.68 5.00
CA ASN A 27 10.64 -4.85 5.93
C ASN A 27 9.78 -4.45 7.13
N ALA A 28 8.51 -4.12 6.90
CA ALA A 28 7.59 -3.74 7.97
C ALA A 28 7.29 -4.92 8.91
N ILE A 29 7.12 -6.12 8.35
CA ILE A 29 6.88 -7.32 9.15
C ILE A 29 8.09 -7.63 10.04
N ASN A 30 9.30 -7.45 9.52
CA ASN A 30 10.52 -7.86 10.20
C ASN A 30 11.12 -6.81 11.13
N ARG A 31 10.65 -5.57 11.05
CA ARG A 31 11.19 -4.52 11.92
C ARG A 31 10.55 -4.57 13.31
N GLN A 32 11.18 -3.88 14.24
CA GLN A 32 10.61 -3.66 15.56
C GLN A 32 9.40 -2.73 15.46
N GLU A 33 8.58 -2.75 16.52
CA GLU A 33 7.38 -1.92 16.59
C GLU A 33 7.70 -0.45 16.34
N ILE A 34 6.82 0.21 15.59
CA ILE A 34 6.95 1.64 15.30
C ILE A 34 6.69 2.44 16.58
N ILE A 35 7.62 3.33 16.93
CA ILE A 35 7.44 4.24 18.04
C ILE A 35 6.70 5.47 17.49
N GLY A 36 5.54 5.78 18.08
CA GLY A 36 4.72 6.91 17.66
C GLY A 36 3.60 6.50 16.73
N TYR A 37 3.26 7.39 15.81
CA TYR A 37 2.11 7.18 14.93
C TYR A 37 2.36 6.10 13.90
N SER A 38 1.38 5.21 13.76
CA SER A 38 1.39 4.19 12.71
C SER A 38 -0.01 4.00 12.17
N GLU A 39 -0.12 3.37 11.01
CA GLU A 39 -1.39 3.04 10.36
C GLU A 39 -1.40 1.57 10.02
N THR A 40 -2.53 0.92 10.28
CA THR A 40 -2.70 -0.49 9.95
C THR A 40 -3.07 -0.62 8.47
N HIS A 41 -2.35 -1.51 7.78
CA HIS A 41 -2.51 -1.73 6.35
C HIS A 41 -2.83 -3.19 6.07
N HIS A 42 -3.74 -3.45 5.14
CA HIS A 42 -4.02 -4.80 4.66
C HIS A 42 -3.03 -5.15 3.55
N ILE A 43 -2.26 -6.21 3.75
CA ILE A 43 -1.30 -6.68 2.75
C ILE A 43 -2.01 -7.03 1.46
N LEU A 44 -3.07 -7.87 1.57
CA LEU A 44 -3.98 -8.14 0.46
C LEU A 44 -5.21 -7.25 0.62
N PRO A 45 -5.42 -6.29 -0.28
CA PRO A 45 -6.53 -5.35 -0.16
C PRO A 45 -7.90 -6.02 -0.14
N LYS A 46 -8.82 -5.44 0.61
CA LYS A 46 -10.21 -5.91 0.70
C LYS A 46 -10.91 -6.00 -0.65
N CYS A 47 -10.57 -5.10 -1.56
CA CYS A 47 -11.20 -5.05 -2.88
C CYS A 47 -10.90 -6.28 -3.74
N PHE A 48 -9.91 -7.10 -3.39
CA PHE A 48 -9.66 -8.36 -4.06
C PHE A 48 -10.70 -9.43 -3.70
N ARG A 49 -11.46 -9.22 -2.63
CA ARG A 49 -12.57 -10.08 -2.17
C ARG A 49 -12.15 -11.53 -1.92
N LEU A 50 -10.95 -11.72 -1.42
CA LEU A 50 -10.43 -13.06 -1.11
C LEU A 50 -10.45 -13.36 0.38
N GLY A 51 -11.07 -12.47 1.18
CA GLY A 51 -11.14 -12.63 2.62
C GLY A 51 -9.86 -12.17 3.31
N GLY A 52 -9.73 -12.56 4.59
CA GLY A 52 -8.54 -12.21 5.37
C GLY A 52 -8.55 -10.80 5.93
N ASP A 53 -9.69 -10.10 5.87
CA ASP A 53 -9.78 -8.69 6.29
C ASP A 53 -9.45 -8.50 7.77
N HIS A 54 -9.71 -9.52 8.58
CA HIS A 54 -9.46 -9.48 10.03
C HIS A 54 -8.34 -10.42 10.47
N ASP A 55 -7.65 -11.06 9.52
CA ASP A 55 -6.55 -11.95 9.84
C ASP A 55 -5.32 -11.12 10.17
N LEU A 56 -4.74 -11.36 11.35
CA LEU A 56 -3.56 -10.62 11.81
C LEU A 56 -2.37 -10.78 10.86
N GLU A 57 -2.27 -11.91 10.18
CA GLU A 57 -1.22 -12.12 9.19
C GLU A 57 -1.38 -11.23 7.96
N ASN A 58 -2.59 -10.73 7.71
CA ASN A 58 -2.87 -9.80 6.61
C ASN A 58 -2.75 -8.33 7.04
N LEU A 59 -2.41 -8.07 8.29
CA LEU A 59 -2.32 -6.72 8.82
C LEU A 59 -0.87 -6.41 9.14
N VAL A 60 -0.44 -5.21 8.77
CA VAL A 60 0.91 -4.74 9.06
C VAL A 60 0.83 -3.26 9.42
N ASP A 61 1.64 -2.85 10.40
CA ASP A 61 1.72 -1.45 10.79
C ASP A 61 2.76 -0.74 9.94
N LEU A 62 2.35 0.35 9.33
CA LEU A 62 3.17 1.17 8.45
C LEU A 62 3.21 2.61 8.98
N THR A 63 4.26 3.32 8.66
CA THR A 63 4.26 4.78 8.80
C THR A 63 3.26 5.36 7.80
N ALA A 64 2.81 6.60 8.03
CA ALA A 64 1.90 7.25 7.10
C ALA A 64 2.50 7.32 5.69
N LYS A 65 3.79 7.59 5.59
CA LYS A 65 4.51 7.65 4.33
C LYS A 65 4.50 6.30 3.62
N GLU A 66 4.84 5.23 4.33
CA GLU A 66 4.86 3.88 3.78
C GLU A 66 3.48 3.45 3.30
N HIS A 67 2.46 3.75 4.09
CA HIS A 67 1.08 3.40 3.78
C HIS A 67 0.64 4.08 2.48
N PHE A 68 0.95 5.36 2.35
CA PHE A 68 0.66 6.12 1.15
C PHE A 68 1.38 5.54 -0.08
N ILE A 69 2.67 5.23 0.07
CA ILE A 69 3.46 4.63 -1.02
C ILE A 69 2.88 3.29 -1.43
N CYS A 70 2.51 2.45 -0.45
CA CYS A 70 1.92 1.15 -0.74
C CYS A 70 0.65 1.27 -1.57
N HIS A 71 -0.22 2.22 -1.23
CA HIS A 71 -1.44 2.44 -2.01
C HIS A 71 -1.16 2.95 -3.42
N MET A 72 -0.13 3.76 -3.59
CA MET A 72 0.30 4.18 -4.93
C MET A 72 0.79 2.99 -5.76
N LEU A 73 1.61 2.13 -5.14
CA LEU A 73 2.17 0.97 -5.81
C LEU A 73 1.08 -0.01 -6.23
N LEU A 74 0.10 -0.25 -5.35
CA LEU A 74 -0.99 -1.18 -5.63
C LEU A 74 -1.72 -0.87 -6.94
N VAL A 75 -1.94 0.41 -7.23
CA VAL A 75 -2.59 0.81 -8.49
C VAL A 75 -1.78 0.35 -9.70
N LYS A 76 -0.46 0.33 -9.57
CA LYS A 76 0.44 -0.04 -10.66
C LYS A 76 0.75 -1.54 -10.73
N MET A 77 0.28 -2.29 -9.73
CA MET A 77 0.55 -3.73 -9.62
C MET A 77 -0.51 -4.58 -10.30
N VAL A 78 -1.68 -4.03 -10.56
CA VAL A 78 -2.80 -4.79 -11.11
C VAL A 78 -3.02 -4.47 -12.58
N GLY A 79 -3.44 -5.49 -13.34
CA GLY A 79 -3.75 -5.31 -14.75
C GLY A 79 -5.21 -5.05 -15.05
N ASP A 80 -6.11 -5.44 -14.14
CA ASP A 80 -7.54 -5.27 -14.32
C ASP A 80 -7.96 -3.82 -14.08
N ASN A 81 -8.68 -3.24 -15.05
CA ASN A 81 -9.08 -1.83 -14.98
C ASN A 81 -10.08 -1.56 -13.85
N GLN A 82 -10.97 -2.48 -13.55
CA GLN A 82 -11.90 -2.31 -12.41
C GLN A 82 -11.16 -2.29 -11.10
N MET A 83 -10.19 -3.19 -10.95
CA MET A 83 -9.36 -3.24 -9.75
C MET A 83 -8.52 -1.98 -9.62
N LYS A 84 -7.93 -1.51 -10.71
CA LYS A 84 -7.18 -0.25 -10.73
C LYS A 84 -8.02 0.91 -10.24
N SER A 85 -9.26 1.00 -10.71
CA SER A 85 -10.17 2.08 -10.30
C SER A 85 -10.46 2.05 -8.81
N LYS A 86 -10.71 0.86 -8.26
CA LYS A 86 -10.96 0.70 -6.83
C LYS A 86 -9.75 1.08 -5.99
N LEU A 87 -8.57 0.65 -6.42
CA LEU A 87 -7.32 0.97 -5.71
C LEU A 87 -6.98 2.45 -5.83
N ALA A 88 -7.20 3.04 -7.00
CA ALA A 88 -6.99 4.47 -7.21
C ALA A 88 -7.94 5.30 -6.34
N TYR A 89 -9.19 4.86 -6.21
CA TYR A 89 -10.17 5.53 -5.36
C TYR A 89 -9.75 5.48 -3.89
N ALA A 90 -9.27 4.32 -3.43
CA ALA A 90 -8.78 4.19 -2.07
C ALA A 90 -7.59 5.11 -1.81
N ASN A 91 -6.68 5.21 -2.77
CA ASN A 91 -5.54 6.12 -2.68
C ASN A 91 -6.00 7.58 -2.62
N TRP A 92 -6.96 7.94 -3.46
CA TRP A 92 -7.52 9.29 -3.48
C TRP A 92 -8.19 9.63 -2.16
N GLN A 93 -9.00 8.70 -1.61
CA GLN A 93 -9.63 8.90 -0.30
C GLN A 93 -8.60 9.14 0.80
N MET A 94 -7.49 8.41 0.72
CA MET A 94 -6.41 8.53 1.68
C MET A 94 -5.81 9.94 1.68
N THR A 95 -5.70 10.57 0.51
CA THR A 95 -5.19 11.92 0.37
C THR A 95 -6.23 12.99 0.69
N MET A 96 -7.52 12.66 0.62
CA MET A 96 -8.61 13.62 0.80
C MET A 96 -9.25 13.59 2.19
N ARG A 97 -8.91 12.61 3.02
CA ARG A 97 -9.45 12.54 4.37
C ARG A 97 -8.78 13.54 5.29
N SER A 98 -9.59 14.24 6.08
CA SER A 98 -9.13 15.33 6.92
C SER A 98 -8.69 14.90 8.32
N ASN A 99 -8.76 13.62 8.67
CA ASN A 99 -8.50 13.12 10.02
C ASN A 99 -7.03 13.14 10.44
N GLY A 100 -6.16 13.67 9.66
CA GLY A 100 -4.77 13.84 9.97
C GLY A 100 -4.25 14.93 9.06
N ARG A 101 -4.56 16.16 9.39
CA ARG A 101 -4.22 17.30 8.53
C ARG A 101 -2.74 17.37 8.21
N ASP A 102 -1.88 17.10 9.19
CA ASP A 102 -0.44 17.13 8.98
C ASP A 102 0.02 15.96 8.12
N ARG A 103 -0.52 14.77 8.39
CA ARG A 103 -0.32 13.60 7.56
C ARG A 103 -0.74 13.87 6.11
N TYR A 104 -1.88 14.51 5.94
CA TYR A 104 -2.46 14.85 4.66
C TYR A 104 -1.53 15.73 3.82
N LYS A 105 -1.03 16.79 4.46
CA LYS A 105 -0.13 17.74 3.82
C LYS A 105 1.18 17.05 3.41
N ILE A 106 1.74 16.25 4.29
CA ILE A 106 2.96 15.50 4.02
C ILE A 106 2.74 14.49 2.88
N CYS A 107 1.62 13.78 2.88
CA CYS A 107 1.30 12.81 1.84
C CYS A 107 1.16 13.48 0.47
N ALA A 108 0.56 14.65 0.38
CA ALA A 108 0.41 15.38 -0.89
C ALA A 108 1.77 15.72 -1.49
N GLN A 109 2.69 16.23 -0.67
CA GLN A 109 4.04 16.56 -1.11
C GLN A 109 4.81 15.31 -1.54
N GLN A 110 4.70 14.26 -0.77
CA GLN A 110 5.33 12.97 -1.06
C GLN A 110 4.77 12.35 -2.34
N TYR A 111 3.48 12.48 -2.56
CA TYR A 111 2.84 11.99 -3.77
C TYR A 111 3.46 12.59 -5.02
N GLU A 112 3.60 13.90 -5.04
CA GLU A 112 4.19 14.59 -6.19
C GLU A 112 5.63 14.15 -6.43
N PHE A 113 6.42 14.09 -5.36
CA PHE A 113 7.81 13.64 -5.44
C PHE A 113 7.91 12.21 -5.98
N LEU A 114 7.13 11.30 -5.41
CA LEU A 114 7.17 9.89 -5.79
C LEU A 114 6.65 9.66 -7.21
N ARG A 115 5.61 10.39 -7.60
CA ARG A 115 5.10 10.31 -8.96
C ARG A 115 6.17 10.62 -9.97
N LYS A 116 6.98 11.64 -9.70
CA LYS A 116 8.09 12.01 -10.56
C LYS A 116 9.17 10.91 -10.60
N GLN A 117 9.48 10.34 -9.44
CA GLN A 117 10.45 9.25 -9.35
C GLN A 117 9.98 8.00 -10.05
N LEU A 118 8.74 7.59 -9.80
CA LEU A 118 8.17 6.37 -10.39
C LEU A 118 7.97 6.47 -11.90
N SER A 119 7.74 7.65 -12.43
CA SER A 119 7.53 7.84 -13.86
C SER A 119 8.82 7.70 -14.67
N LYS A 120 9.98 7.70 -14.00
CA LYS A 120 11.29 7.55 -14.64
C LYS A 120 11.68 6.10 -14.91
N PHE A 121 10.92 5.17 -14.40
CA PHE A 121 11.24 3.75 -14.52
C PHE A 121 10.42 3.06 -15.58
#